data_828c35765bdbd6895edcb5437f2f1bb3
#
_entry.id   828c35765bdbd6895edcb5437f2f1bb3
#
_cell.length_a   1.000
_cell.length_b   1.000
_cell.length_c   1.000
_cell.angle_alpha   90.00
_cell.angle_beta   90.00
_cell.angle_gamma   90.00
#
_symmetry.space_group_name_H-M   'P 1'
#
loop_
_entity.id
_entity.type
_entity.pdbx_description
1 polymer ?
#
loop_
_entity_poly.entity_id
_entity_poly.type
_entity_poly.pdbx_seq_one_letter_code
_entity_poly.pdbx_strand_id
1 'polypeptide(L)'
;MNGKPGRAGDWLAQAGNDFEWATSSFREGHFAQTCFVCQQVAEKALKALALLRGYEAARGHSVTEIAKALDINDEILNAGRRLDQYYITARYPDAVPSGAPFELFTPDQAKEALGFADCVLIRVRQGFADERKRDSGSQ
;
A
#
# COMPACT_ATOMS: atom_id res chain seq x y z
N MET A 1 10.00 -11.50 -7.39
CA MET A 1 10.54 -10.59 -8.38
C MET A 1 11.57 -9.69 -7.74
N ASN A 2 12.75 -9.68 -8.27
CA ASN A 2 13.72 -8.69 -7.86
C ASN A 2 13.48 -7.44 -8.70
N GLY A 3 12.89 -6.42 -8.10
CA GLY A 3 12.70 -5.16 -8.77
C GLY A 3 14.05 -4.55 -9.12
N LYS A 4 14.15 -3.98 -10.29
CA LYS A 4 15.33 -3.22 -10.68
C LYS A 4 15.18 -1.80 -10.13
N PRO A 5 16.25 -1.18 -9.61
CA PRO A 5 16.16 0.19 -9.08
C PRO A 5 15.55 1.19 -10.07
N GLY A 6 15.81 1.01 -11.38
CA GLY A 6 15.23 1.86 -12.43
C GLY A 6 13.74 1.71 -12.61
N ARG A 7 13.11 0.73 -11.94
CA ARG A 7 11.67 0.51 -12.02
C ARG A 7 10.89 1.08 -10.83
N ALA A 8 11.57 1.75 -9.90
CA ALA A 8 10.91 2.32 -8.72
C ALA A 8 9.72 3.21 -9.11
N GLY A 9 9.89 4.06 -10.11
CA GLY A 9 8.82 4.94 -10.59
C GLY A 9 7.63 4.17 -11.15
N ASP A 10 7.86 3.03 -11.81
CA ASP A 10 6.78 2.20 -12.35
C ASP A 10 5.95 1.60 -11.23
N TRP A 11 6.59 1.16 -10.15
CA TRP A 11 5.89 0.65 -8.98
C TRP A 11 5.02 1.72 -8.33
N LEU A 12 5.54 2.94 -8.21
CA LEU A 12 4.77 4.04 -7.65
C LEU A 12 3.59 4.41 -8.56
N ALA A 13 3.80 4.45 -9.87
CA ALA A 13 2.74 4.73 -10.83
C ALA A 13 1.62 3.68 -10.73
N GLN A 14 1.98 2.40 -10.61
CA GLN A 14 0.99 1.35 -10.45
C GLN A 14 0.22 1.49 -9.14
N ALA A 15 0.91 1.82 -8.04
CA ALA A 15 0.25 2.06 -6.76
C ALA A 15 -0.78 3.19 -6.88
N GLY A 16 -0.43 4.28 -7.54
CA GLY A 16 -1.34 5.40 -7.75
C GLY A 16 -2.57 5.01 -8.57
N ASN A 17 -2.37 4.23 -9.63
CA ASN A 17 -3.47 3.74 -10.44
C ASN A 17 -4.38 2.79 -9.64
N ASP A 18 -3.80 1.92 -8.85
CA ASP A 18 -4.58 1.02 -7.99
C ASP A 18 -5.39 1.81 -6.95
N PHE A 19 -4.87 2.94 -6.48
CA PHE A 19 -5.61 3.80 -5.56
C PHE A 19 -6.86 4.41 -6.22
N GLU A 20 -6.77 4.79 -7.48
CA GLU A 20 -7.93 5.24 -8.24
C GLU A 20 -8.98 4.13 -8.34
N TRP A 21 -8.53 2.90 -8.58
CA TRP A 21 -9.42 1.74 -8.61
C TRP A 21 -10.08 1.51 -7.25
N ALA A 22 -9.31 1.61 -6.16
CA ALA A 22 -9.87 1.47 -4.82
C ALA A 22 -10.95 2.53 -4.56
N THR A 23 -10.72 3.76 -4.99
CA THR A 23 -11.69 4.85 -4.84
C THR A 23 -12.98 4.56 -5.62
N SER A 24 -12.85 4.08 -6.85
CA SER A 24 -14.01 3.69 -7.68
C SER A 24 -14.77 2.53 -7.04
N SER A 25 -14.07 1.51 -6.54
CA SER A 25 -14.69 0.37 -5.85
C SER A 25 -15.49 0.83 -4.64
N PHE A 26 -14.96 1.79 -3.90
CA PHE A 26 -15.65 2.36 -2.74
C PHE A 26 -16.97 3.03 -3.16
N ARG A 27 -16.92 3.85 -4.20
CA ARG A 27 -18.11 4.56 -4.70
C ARG A 27 -19.20 3.59 -5.17
N GLU A 28 -18.77 2.43 -5.68
CA GLU A 28 -19.71 1.41 -6.17
C GLU A 28 -20.16 0.43 -5.07
N GLY A 29 -19.67 0.61 -3.84
CA GLY A 29 -20.11 -0.20 -2.71
C GLY A 29 -19.38 -1.54 -2.56
N HIS A 30 -18.24 -1.72 -3.21
CA HIS A 30 -17.44 -2.95 -3.11
C HIS A 30 -16.40 -2.81 -1.97
N PHE A 31 -16.88 -2.82 -0.73
CA PHE A 31 -16.06 -2.46 0.43
C PHE A 31 -14.94 -3.44 0.74
N ALA A 32 -15.18 -4.74 0.62
CA ALA A 32 -14.13 -5.74 0.83
C ALA A 32 -13.02 -5.57 -0.21
N GLN A 33 -13.40 -5.40 -1.47
CA GLN A 33 -12.44 -5.20 -2.55
C GLN A 33 -11.65 -3.90 -2.35
N THR A 34 -12.31 -2.84 -1.90
CA THR A 34 -11.64 -1.58 -1.57
C THR A 34 -10.54 -1.81 -0.53
N CYS A 35 -10.86 -2.51 0.55
CA CYS A 35 -9.89 -2.79 1.61
C CYS A 35 -8.70 -3.59 1.11
N PHE A 36 -8.95 -4.61 0.29
CA PHE A 36 -7.86 -5.41 -0.28
C PHE A 36 -6.97 -4.56 -1.20
N VAL A 37 -7.58 -3.80 -2.10
CA VAL A 37 -6.81 -2.97 -3.04
C VAL A 37 -5.98 -1.93 -2.29
N CYS A 38 -6.51 -1.35 -1.21
CA CYS A 38 -5.77 -0.41 -0.39
C CYS A 38 -4.51 -1.03 0.23
N GLN A 39 -4.59 -2.29 0.67
CA GLN A 39 -3.41 -3.01 1.15
C GLN A 39 -2.38 -3.16 0.02
N GLN A 40 -2.83 -3.49 -1.19
CA GLN A 40 -1.95 -3.61 -2.35
C GLN A 40 -1.31 -2.27 -2.74
N VAL A 41 -2.06 -1.17 -2.64
CA VAL A 41 -1.53 0.18 -2.90
C VAL A 41 -0.35 0.47 -1.96
N ALA A 42 -0.55 0.26 -0.67
CA ALA A 42 0.48 0.52 0.33
C ALA A 42 1.70 -0.38 0.11
N GLU A 43 1.49 -1.66 -0.18
CA GLU A 43 2.56 -2.60 -0.44
C GLU A 43 3.40 -2.14 -1.64
N LYS A 44 2.77 -1.82 -2.76
CA LYS A 44 3.47 -1.40 -3.98
C LYS A 44 4.19 -0.07 -3.78
N ALA A 45 3.56 0.87 -3.09
CA ALA A 45 4.18 2.17 -2.81
C ALA A 45 5.44 2.02 -1.97
N LEU A 46 5.41 1.23 -0.91
CA LEU A 46 6.59 1.01 -0.06
C LEU A 46 7.67 0.22 -0.80
N LYS A 47 7.29 -0.73 -1.65
CA LYS A 47 8.27 -1.43 -2.51
C LYS A 47 8.95 -0.44 -3.47
N ALA A 48 8.19 0.52 -4.01
CA ALA A 48 8.76 1.57 -4.85
C ALA A 48 9.83 2.37 -4.08
N LEU A 49 9.52 2.75 -2.85
CA LEU A 49 10.45 3.51 -2.02
C LEU A 49 11.70 2.67 -1.68
N ALA A 50 11.52 1.38 -1.39
CA ALA A 50 12.64 0.48 -1.13
C ALA A 50 13.57 0.39 -2.33
N LEU A 51 13.01 0.19 -3.53
CA LEU A 51 13.81 0.16 -4.75
C LEU A 51 14.53 1.48 -4.99
N LEU A 52 13.85 2.61 -4.78
CA LEU A 52 14.45 3.93 -4.95
C LEU A 52 15.67 4.12 -4.06
N ARG A 53 15.62 3.58 -2.85
CA ARG A 53 16.72 3.68 -1.88
C ARG A 53 17.78 2.60 -2.07
N GLY A 54 17.68 1.77 -3.10
CA GLY A 54 18.66 0.75 -3.42
C GLY A 54 18.56 -0.54 -2.61
N TYR A 55 17.46 -0.74 -1.89
CA TYR A 55 17.22 -2.01 -1.21
C TYR A 55 16.84 -3.09 -2.22
N GLU A 56 17.16 -4.33 -1.90
CA GLU A 56 16.63 -5.44 -2.66
C GLU A 56 15.11 -5.45 -2.53
N ALA A 57 14.43 -5.96 -3.57
CA ALA A 57 12.98 -6.04 -3.53
C ALA A 57 12.51 -6.77 -2.28
N ALA A 58 11.65 -6.12 -1.51
CA ALA A 58 11.07 -6.73 -0.33
C ALA A 58 10.23 -7.95 -0.75
N ARG A 59 10.44 -9.06 -0.08
CA ARG A 59 9.69 -10.29 -0.31
C ARG A 59 8.41 -10.27 0.52
N GLY A 60 7.40 -11.00 0.03
CA GLY A 60 6.14 -11.12 0.73
C GLY A 60 5.23 -9.93 0.48
N HIS A 61 4.15 -9.88 1.24
CA HIS A 61 3.05 -8.94 1.01
C HIS A 61 2.72 -8.08 2.23
N SER A 62 3.57 -8.09 3.25
CA SER A 62 3.30 -7.34 4.46
C SER A 62 3.80 -5.90 4.35
N VAL A 63 2.86 -4.97 4.38
CA VAL A 63 3.17 -3.54 4.44
C VAL A 63 3.99 -3.23 5.70
N THR A 64 3.61 -3.85 6.82
CA THR A 64 4.29 -3.69 8.11
C THR A 64 5.77 -4.07 8.01
N GLU A 65 6.06 -5.22 7.41
CA GLU A 65 7.44 -5.70 7.30
C GLU A 65 8.28 -4.82 6.37
N ILE A 66 7.69 -4.34 5.28
CA ILE A 66 8.40 -3.43 4.38
C ILE A 66 8.71 -2.12 5.09
N ALA A 67 7.74 -1.57 5.82
CA ALA A 67 7.94 -0.33 6.59
C ALA A 67 9.07 -0.48 7.60
N LYS A 68 9.10 -1.61 8.33
CA LYS A 68 10.18 -1.89 9.29
C LYS A 68 11.53 -1.96 8.60
N ALA A 69 11.61 -2.62 7.46
CA ALA A 69 12.85 -2.72 6.70
C ALA A 69 13.35 -1.36 6.24
N LEU A 70 12.46 -0.40 6.04
CA LEU A 70 12.79 0.97 5.66
C LEU A 70 13.01 1.89 6.87
N ASP A 71 13.02 1.34 8.08
CA ASP A 71 13.13 2.11 9.34
C ASP A 71 12.00 3.13 9.51
N ILE A 72 10.84 2.84 8.96
CA ILE A 72 9.65 3.69 9.13
C ILE A 72 8.91 3.21 10.39
N ASN A 73 8.81 4.08 11.38
CA ASN A 73 8.32 3.73 12.72
C ASN A 73 7.38 4.82 13.24
N ASP A 74 6.39 5.18 12.46
CA ASP A 74 5.43 6.24 12.78
C ASP A 74 4.04 5.80 12.33
N GLU A 75 3.17 6.74 11.96
CA GLU A 75 1.80 6.45 11.52
C GLU A 75 1.73 5.50 10.33
N ILE A 76 2.77 5.42 9.51
CA ILE A 76 2.83 4.48 8.39
C ILE A 76 2.86 3.04 8.89
N LEU A 77 3.57 2.78 9.98
CA LEU A 77 3.61 1.45 10.57
C LEU A 77 2.22 1.02 11.06
N ASN A 78 1.48 1.95 11.67
CA ASN A 78 0.10 1.69 12.08
C ASN A 78 -0.79 1.42 10.88
N ALA A 79 -0.66 2.23 9.82
CA ALA A 79 -1.41 2.01 8.58
C ALA A 79 -1.15 0.61 8.03
N GLY A 80 0.11 0.18 8.04
CA GLY A 80 0.50 -1.15 7.58
C GLY A 80 -0.15 -2.26 8.39
N ARG A 81 -0.15 -2.12 9.71
CA ARG A 81 -0.78 -3.12 10.60
C ARG A 81 -2.28 -3.25 10.34
N ARG A 82 -2.95 -2.13 10.07
CA ARG A 82 -4.38 -2.14 9.79
C ARG A 82 -4.65 -2.73 8.41
N LEU A 83 -3.91 -2.33 7.38
CA LEU A 83 -4.11 -2.80 6.02
C LEU A 83 -3.75 -4.28 5.84
N ASP A 84 -2.69 -4.74 6.49
CA ASP A 84 -2.27 -6.15 6.39
C ASP A 84 -3.35 -7.13 6.83
N GLN A 85 -4.26 -6.72 7.71
CA GLN A 85 -5.38 -7.55 8.14
C GLN A 85 -6.30 -7.92 6.97
N TYR A 86 -6.31 -7.13 5.91
CA TYR A 86 -7.21 -7.33 4.78
C TYR A 86 -6.64 -8.18 3.66
N TYR A 87 -5.36 -8.55 3.73
CA TYR A 87 -4.72 -9.29 2.64
C TYR A 87 -5.44 -10.60 2.33
N ILE A 88 -5.86 -11.33 3.35
CA ILE A 88 -6.59 -12.59 3.21
C ILE A 88 -8.09 -12.41 3.51
N THR A 89 -8.42 -11.72 4.60
CA THR A 89 -9.79 -11.62 5.10
C THR A 89 -10.76 -10.96 4.13
N ALA A 90 -10.26 -10.06 3.27
CA ALA A 90 -11.12 -9.36 2.32
C ALA A 90 -11.43 -10.18 1.07
N ARG A 91 -10.79 -11.34 0.89
CA ARG A 91 -10.89 -12.11 -0.36
C ARG A 91 -11.49 -13.51 -0.22
N TYR A 92 -11.24 -14.19 0.90
CA TYR A 92 -11.55 -15.60 1.01
C TYR A 92 -12.54 -15.89 2.15
N PRO A 93 -13.65 -16.61 1.86
CA PRO A 93 -14.62 -16.97 2.90
C PRO A 93 -14.01 -17.73 4.08
N ASP A 94 -13.03 -18.59 3.82
CA ASP A 94 -12.38 -19.39 4.87
C ASP A 94 -11.63 -18.53 5.91
N ALA A 95 -11.35 -17.29 5.58
CA ALA A 95 -10.63 -16.38 6.48
C ALA A 95 -11.54 -15.65 7.47
N VAL A 96 -12.86 -15.82 7.34
CA VAL A 96 -13.84 -15.17 8.22
C VAL A 96 -14.73 -16.23 8.86
N PRO A 97 -15.30 -15.95 10.06
CA PRO A 97 -16.06 -16.96 10.82
C PRO A 97 -17.30 -17.49 10.10
N SER A 98 -17.99 -16.65 9.35
CA SER A 98 -19.16 -17.05 8.57
C SER A 98 -19.45 -15.99 7.52
N GLY A 99 -20.18 -16.37 6.48
CA GLY A 99 -20.52 -15.47 5.39
C GLY A 99 -19.37 -15.26 4.42
N ALA A 100 -19.60 -14.50 3.37
CA ALA A 100 -18.58 -14.12 2.42
C ALA A 100 -18.01 -12.75 2.78
N PRO A 101 -16.73 -12.49 2.49
CA PRO A 101 -16.12 -11.19 2.83
C PRO A 101 -16.92 -9.98 2.35
N PHE A 102 -17.47 -10.02 1.13
CA PHE A 102 -18.21 -8.87 0.60
C PHE A 102 -19.43 -8.50 1.45
N GLU A 103 -19.99 -9.48 2.19
CA GLU A 103 -21.15 -9.23 3.05
C GLU A 103 -20.78 -8.63 4.40
N LEU A 104 -19.54 -8.79 4.82
CA LEU A 104 -19.08 -8.43 6.17
C LEU A 104 -18.37 -7.09 6.26
N PHE A 105 -17.77 -6.65 5.16
CA PHE A 105 -17.03 -5.41 5.16
C PHE A 105 -17.97 -4.21 5.03
N THR A 106 -17.65 -3.15 5.78
CA THR A 106 -18.51 -1.98 5.91
C THR A 106 -17.94 -0.77 5.18
N PRO A 107 -18.79 0.24 4.87
CA PRO A 107 -18.30 1.50 4.31
C PRO A 107 -17.24 2.16 5.20
N ASP A 108 -17.40 2.09 6.52
CA ASP A 108 -16.44 2.70 7.45
C ASP A 108 -15.07 2.06 7.36
N GLN A 109 -15.01 0.74 7.27
CA GLN A 109 -13.74 0.03 7.09
C GLN A 109 -13.06 0.42 5.79
N ALA A 110 -13.82 0.48 4.70
CA ALA A 110 -13.29 0.83 3.39
C ALA A 110 -12.79 2.27 3.35
N LYS A 111 -13.52 3.20 3.97
CA LYS A 111 -13.13 4.60 4.06
C LYS A 111 -11.84 4.76 4.86
N GLU A 112 -11.72 4.04 5.97
CA GLU A 112 -10.51 4.04 6.78
C GLU A 112 -9.33 3.48 5.97
N ALA A 113 -9.55 2.38 5.24
CA ALA A 113 -8.51 1.78 4.40
C ALA A 113 -8.01 2.75 3.33
N LEU A 114 -8.91 3.49 2.69
CA LEU A 114 -8.53 4.54 1.74
C LEU A 114 -7.64 5.59 2.39
N GLY A 115 -7.98 6.03 3.60
CA GLY A 115 -7.18 7.00 4.35
C GLY A 115 -5.78 6.47 4.64
N PHE A 116 -5.65 5.23 5.03
CA PHE A 116 -4.34 4.61 5.29
C PHE A 116 -3.51 4.49 4.01
N ALA A 117 -4.13 4.04 2.91
CA ALA A 117 -3.44 3.91 1.63
C ALA A 117 -2.97 5.28 1.13
N ASP A 118 -3.80 6.30 1.26
CA ASP A 118 -3.44 7.67 0.87
C ASP A 118 -2.26 8.19 1.69
N CYS A 119 -2.27 7.94 2.99
CA CYS A 119 -1.18 8.32 3.89
C CYS A 119 0.16 7.71 3.43
N VAL A 120 0.14 6.42 3.06
CA VAL A 120 1.34 5.75 2.55
C VAL A 120 1.78 6.34 1.23
N LEU A 121 0.86 6.60 0.30
CA LEU A 121 1.18 7.21 -1.00
C LEU A 121 1.82 8.59 -0.83
N ILE A 122 1.26 9.43 0.04
CA ILE A 122 1.81 10.76 0.32
C ILE A 122 3.25 10.64 0.83
N ARG A 123 3.49 9.75 1.78
CA ARG A 123 4.82 9.54 2.34
C ARG A 123 5.81 9.09 1.27
N VAL A 124 5.42 8.16 0.42
CA VAL A 124 6.31 7.63 -0.62
C VAL A 124 6.59 8.68 -1.68
N ARG A 125 5.57 9.43 -2.11
CA ARG A 125 5.75 10.53 -3.07
C ARG A 125 6.70 11.59 -2.51
N GLN A 126 6.61 11.86 -1.21
CA GLN A 126 7.55 12.77 -0.54
C GLN A 126 8.97 12.23 -0.58
N GLY A 127 9.13 10.93 -0.35
CA GLY A 127 10.44 10.27 -0.44
C GLY A 127 11.05 10.38 -1.84
N PHE A 128 10.23 10.23 -2.88
CA PHE A 128 10.67 10.41 -4.26
C PHE A 128 11.08 11.87 -4.53
N ALA A 129 10.32 12.84 -4.02
CA ALA A 129 10.65 14.25 -4.18
C ALA A 129 11.98 14.58 -3.47
N ASP A 130 12.20 14.03 -2.28
CA ASP A 130 13.43 14.25 -1.53
C ASP A 130 14.65 13.68 -2.26
N GLU A 131 14.53 12.51 -2.87
CA GLU A 131 15.61 11.92 -3.65
C GLU A 131 15.95 12.78 -4.88
N ARG A 132 14.96 13.33 -5.57
CA ARG A 132 15.20 14.24 -6.70
C ARG A 132 15.95 15.50 -6.26
N LYS A 133 15.60 16.04 -5.10
CA LYS A 133 16.30 17.21 -4.54
C LYS A 133 17.77 16.89 -4.22
N ARG A 134 18.03 15.71 -3.67
CA ARG A 134 19.40 15.28 -3.39
C ARG A 134 20.22 15.19 -4.67
N ASP A 135 19.66 14.56 -5.71
CA ASP A 135 20.33 14.40 -7.00
C ASP A 135 20.64 15.76 -7.61
N SER A 136 19.70 16.71 -7.55
CA SER A 136 19.91 18.08 -8.03
C SER A 136 20.95 18.83 -7.19
N GLY A 137 20.97 18.61 -5.89
CA GLY A 137 21.90 19.27 -4.96
C GLY A 137 23.33 18.74 -5.03
N SER A 138 23.52 17.52 -5.56
CA SER A 138 24.85 16.89 -5.63
C SER A 138 25.63 17.27 -6.91
N GLN A 139 25.06 18.09 -7.74
CA GLN A 139 25.72 18.63 -8.93
C GLN A 139 26.32 20.02 -8.61
#